data_881649870e4ea7b6fb7019e91c3b7b10
#
_entry.id   881649870e4ea7b6fb7019e91c3b7b10
#
_cell.length_a   1.000
_cell.length_b   1.000
_cell.length_c   1.000
_cell.angle_alpha   90.00
_cell.angle_beta   90.00
_cell.angle_gamma   90.00
#
_symmetry.space_group_name_H-M   'P 1'
#
loop_
_entity.id
_entity.type
_entity.pdbx_description
1 polymer ?
#
loop_
_entity_poly.entity_id
_entity_poly.type
_entity_poly.pdbx_seq_one_letter_code
_entity_poly.pdbx_strand_id
1 'polypeptide(L)'
;MVSFIRGEREMRKITILGISALLFTPLLLQGCATQTPRGTTSRPQLTAAEAATFTIERYFAQGGALSAPDGPWSPSPVHLPQTESAWRVAPSGAPFTRIQQAVNAAIDQHGAQEARIYIRIEPGIYRETVYIPEGAPPITLYGAGGRPEEVRIELAIDSQFSVARYRQRVNSQQQYREGDPAWYQYALCAWRTSKTIGTNCAAVVWSQSADFQLLNLSVANSLLDTVDGGTHQGVALRTDGDRVQLENVRLLGRQDTLYVNTSNRRNEAVTDRISRVYVKDSYVEGDVDYVFGRANAVFDNVHFHTVSTRRSPEAYVLAPNTLPDNPYGFLVKNSRFTGDGGYQGSFKAKLGRAWDQGAGKTGYLAGKTANGQVLIANSTIDQSYDRLSPWGAAATTARPFRGNTSAERQLDDVAFNRLWEFNNRWQP
;
A
#
# COMPACT_ATOMS: atom_id res chain seq x y z
N MET A 1 11.74 40.82 -78.17
CA MET A 1 11.42 42.25 -78.30
C MET A 1 12.02 42.91 -77.08
N VAL A 2 13.23 43.46 -77.17
CA VAL A 2 13.58 44.86 -77.27
C VAL A 2 12.98 45.64 -76.09
N SER A 3 13.72 46.35 -75.21
CA SER A 3 14.84 47.25 -75.41
C SER A 3 15.46 47.65 -74.09
N PHE A 4 16.75 47.68 -74.03
CA PHE A 4 17.68 48.63 -73.42
C PHE A 4 17.10 50.00 -72.90
N ILE A 5 17.65 50.53 -71.80
CA ILE A 5 18.40 51.80 -71.77
C ILE A 5 19.22 51.88 -70.43
N ARG A 6 20.41 52.28 -70.63
CA ARG A 6 21.58 52.74 -69.88
C ARG A 6 21.33 54.01 -69.08
N GLY A 7 22.03 54.21 -67.97
CA GLY A 7 22.16 55.51 -67.31
C GLY A 7 23.25 55.50 -66.23
N GLU A 8 24.24 56.35 -66.42
CA GLU A 8 25.58 56.42 -65.83
C GLU A 8 25.67 56.99 -64.40
N ARG A 9 26.71 56.54 -63.72
CA ARG A 9 27.62 57.19 -62.75
C ARG A 9 27.17 58.43 -62.00
N GLU A 10 27.39 58.42 -60.69
CA GLU A 10 28.21 59.42 -59.95
C GLU A 10 28.82 58.78 -58.66
N MET A 11 30.17 58.95 -58.56
CA MET A 11 30.96 58.64 -57.37
C MET A 11 30.84 59.83 -56.39
N ARG A 12 30.41 59.55 -55.16
CA ARG A 12 30.71 60.47 -54.03
C ARG A 12 31.46 59.67 -52.94
N LYS A 13 32.63 60.16 -52.64
CA LYS A 13 33.48 59.78 -51.52
C LYS A 13 32.77 60.07 -50.23
N ILE A 14 32.64 59.05 -49.35
CA ILE A 14 32.27 59.28 -47.98
C ILE A 14 33.31 58.57 -47.09
N THR A 15 33.79 59.32 -46.17
CA THR A 15 34.80 59.15 -45.15
C THR A 15 34.47 57.91 -44.24
N ILE A 16 35.50 57.12 -44.01
CA ILE A 16 35.46 55.98 -43.06
C ILE A 16 35.56 56.58 -41.67
N LEU A 17 34.45 56.48 -40.87
CA LEU A 17 34.47 56.58 -39.40
C LEU A 17 34.56 55.15 -38.84
N GLY A 18 35.65 54.93 -38.13
CA GLY A 18 35.85 53.64 -37.41
C GLY A 18 34.85 53.48 -36.27
N ILE A 19 34.06 52.47 -36.37
CA ILE A 19 33.25 52.00 -35.27
C ILE A 19 33.98 50.81 -34.62
N SER A 20 34.55 51.03 -33.42
CA SER A 20 35.09 50.01 -32.56
C SER A 20 33.93 49.13 -32.11
N ALA A 21 33.83 47.90 -32.63
CA ALA A 21 32.91 46.90 -32.15
C ALA A 21 33.42 46.36 -30.79
N LEU A 22 32.78 46.79 -29.70
CA LEU A 22 32.88 46.14 -28.39
C LEU A 22 32.24 44.76 -28.48
N LEU A 23 33.05 43.74 -28.53
CA LEU A 23 32.62 42.34 -28.34
C LEU A 23 32.10 42.17 -26.90
N PHE A 24 30.79 42.26 -26.71
CA PHE A 24 30.13 41.76 -25.53
C PHE A 24 30.15 40.24 -25.59
N THR A 25 31.08 39.60 -24.89
CA THR A 25 31.01 38.20 -24.53
C THR A 25 29.88 38.04 -23.51
N PRO A 26 28.82 37.24 -23.79
CA PRO A 26 27.86 36.90 -22.74
C PRO A 26 28.60 36.03 -21.71
N LEU A 27 28.80 36.57 -20.52
CA LEU A 27 29.17 35.80 -19.33
C LEU A 27 28.01 34.84 -19.09
N LEU A 28 28.15 33.59 -19.52
CA LEU A 28 27.30 32.49 -19.08
C LEU A 28 27.48 32.38 -17.55
N LEU A 29 26.59 33.03 -16.81
CA LEU A 29 26.34 32.71 -15.43
C LEU A 29 25.88 31.23 -15.40
N GLN A 30 26.84 30.32 -15.30
CA GLN A 30 26.57 28.98 -14.81
C GLN A 30 26.06 29.13 -13.38
N GLY A 31 24.73 29.27 -13.25
CA GLY A 31 24.08 29.15 -11.97
C GLY A 31 24.51 27.78 -11.41
N CYS A 32 25.32 27.77 -10.34
CA CYS A 32 25.43 26.62 -9.48
C CYS A 32 24.03 26.31 -9.01
N ALA A 33 23.37 25.38 -9.69
CA ALA A 33 22.21 24.74 -9.14
C ALA A 33 22.68 24.11 -7.82
N THR A 34 22.36 24.77 -6.71
CA THR A 34 22.57 24.22 -5.39
C THR A 34 21.78 22.91 -5.38
N GLN A 35 22.49 21.79 -5.53
CA GLN A 35 21.88 20.48 -5.43
C GLN A 35 21.20 20.42 -4.05
N THR A 36 19.88 20.26 -4.05
CA THR A 36 19.12 20.09 -2.82
C THR A 36 19.76 18.93 -2.04
N PRO A 37 20.04 19.11 -0.74
CA PRO A 37 20.66 18.05 0.05
C PRO A 37 19.86 16.76 -0.08
N ARG A 38 20.53 15.65 -0.40
CA ARG A 38 19.91 14.31 -0.54
C ARG A 38 19.54 13.69 0.80
N GLY A 39 19.46 14.50 1.87
CA GLY A 39 19.16 14.08 3.22
C GLY A 39 20.39 13.48 3.93
N THR A 40 20.13 12.67 4.94
CA THR A 40 21.13 11.94 5.72
C THR A 40 20.96 10.43 5.50
N THR A 41 21.95 9.64 5.90
CA THR A 41 21.88 8.17 5.84
C THR A 41 20.75 7.58 6.69
N SER A 42 20.30 8.30 7.74
CA SER A 42 19.13 7.94 8.56
C SER A 42 17.80 8.45 7.96
N ARG A 43 17.86 9.46 7.06
CA ARG A 43 16.71 10.08 6.46
C ARG A 43 17.00 10.56 5.02
N PRO A 44 17.14 9.62 4.07
CA PRO A 44 17.45 9.96 2.68
C PRO A 44 16.26 10.64 1.99
N GLN A 45 16.56 11.67 1.19
CA GLN A 45 15.58 12.43 0.43
C GLN A 45 15.79 12.20 -1.06
N LEU A 46 14.72 12.12 -1.84
CA LEU A 46 14.80 12.14 -3.29
C LEU A 46 14.93 13.58 -3.81
N THR A 47 15.64 13.75 -4.92
CA THR A 47 15.54 14.95 -5.75
C THR A 47 14.22 14.94 -6.54
N ALA A 48 13.81 16.07 -7.09
CA ALA A 48 12.60 16.15 -7.93
C ALA A 48 12.68 15.22 -9.15
N ALA A 49 13.86 15.12 -9.78
CA ALA A 49 14.09 14.22 -10.91
C ALA A 49 13.97 12.75 -10.52
N GLU A 50 14.53 12.35 -9.38
CA GLU A 50 14.40 10.98 -8.86
C GLU A 50 12.94 10.68 -8.48
N ALA A 51 12.25 11.58 -7.77
CA ALA A 51 10.87 11.39 -7.36
C ALA A 51 9.91 11.28 -8.57
N ALA A 52 10.18 11.98 -9.66
CA ALA A 52 9.40 11.91 -10.90
C ALA A 52 9.45 10.51 -11.57
N THR A 53 10.36 9.64 -11.17
CA THR A 53 10.40 8.26 -11.66
C THR A 53 9.45 7.32 -10.93
N PHE A 54 8.84 7.76 -9.82
CA PHE A 54 7.89 6.97 -9.02
C PHE A 54 6.46 7.46 -9.29
N THR A 55 5.85 6.96 -10.35
CA THR A 55 4.46 7.28 -10.73
C THR A 55 3.53 6.09 -10.50
N ILE A 56 2.23 6.35 -10.37
CA ILE A 56 1.22 5.29 -10.22
C ILE A 56 1.31 4.31 -11.39
N GLU A 57 1.46 4.84 -12.61
CA GLU A 57 1.55 4.04 -13.83
C GLU A 57 2.75 3.09 -13.78
N ARG A 58 3.90 3.53 -13.27
CA ARG A 58 5.08 2.68 -13.13
C ARG A 58 4.91 1.60 -12.07
N TYR A 59 4.28 1.94 -10.94
CA TYR A 59 3.95 0.94 -9.91
C TYR A 59 3.01 -0.15 -10.42
N PHE A 60 2.14 0.21 -11.39
CA PHE A 60 1.12 -0.69 -11.91
C PHE A 60 1.42 -1.23 -13.30
N ALA A 61 2.55 -0.91 -13.91
CA ALA A 61 2.99 -1.49 -15.16
C ALA A 61 3.64 -2.86 -14.96
N GLN A 62 4.70 -2.91 -14.14
CA GLN A 62 5.42 -4.14 -13.81
C GLN A 62 6.36 -3.92 -12.64
N GLY A 63 6.84 -4.98 -12.03
CA GLY A 63 7.81 -4.96 -10.93
C GLY A 63 9.19 -5.41 -11.38
N GLY A 64 9.94 -4.58 -12.12
CA GLY A 64 11.26 -4.95 -12.64
C GLY A 64 11.18 -6.16 -13.57
N ALA A 65 11.85 -7.27 -13.20
CA ALA A 65 11.78 -8.54 -13.91
C ALA A 65 10.47 -9.32 -13.65
N LEU A 66 9.69 -8.91 -12.63
CA LEU A 66 8.46 -9.60 -12.27
C LEU A 66 7.32 -9.18 -13.20
N SER A 67 6.52 -10.15 -13.63
CA SER A 67 5.38 -9.88 -14.50
C SER A 67 4.21 -9.23 -13.73
N ALA A 68 3.55 -8.26 -14.41
CA ALA A 68 2.20 -7.87 -14.04
C ALA A 68 1.24 -8.81 -14.78
N PRO A 69 0.39 -9.59 -14.09
CA PRO A 69 -0.52 -10.51 -14.73
C PRO A 69 -1.33 -9.86 -15.83
N ASP A 70 -1.98 -9.54 -16.42
CA ASP A 70 -2.78 -8.88 -17.43
C ASP A 70 -2.23 -7.52 -17.93
N GLY A 71 -0.93 -7.32 -17.89
CA GLY A 71 -0.28 -6.10 -18.38
C GLY A 71 -0.47 -4.86 -17.50
N PRO A 72 -0.21 -3.64 -18.01
CA PRO A 72 -0.39 -2.40 -17.26
C PRO A 72 -1.82 -2.20 -16.78
N TRP A 73 -1.96 -1.68 -15.55
CA TRP A 73 -3.25 -1.39 -14.94
C TRP A 73 -3.34 0.08 -14.51
N SER A 74 -4.50 0.67 -14.75
CA SER A 74 -4.83 2.01 -14.26
C SER A 74 -6.13 1.93 -13.46
N PRO A 75 -6.11 2.22 -12.15
CA PRO A 75 -7.33 2.17 -11.35
C PRO A 75 -8.33 3.21 -11.86
N SER A 76 -9.55 2.78 -12.11
CA SER A 76 -10.64 3.65 -12.54
C SER A 76 -11.51 4.05 -11.34
N PRO A 77 -12.19 5.20 -11.38
CA PRO A 77 -13.20 5.52 -10.37
C PRO A 77 -14.22 4.39 -10.24
N VAL A 78 -14.54 4.02 -9.02
CA VAL A 78 -15.50 2.96 -8.79
C VAL A 78 -16.91 3.50 -8.94
N HIS A 79 -17.68 2.88 -9.84
CA HIS A 79 -19.08 3.20 -10.08
C HIS A 79 -19.97 2.13 -9.46
N LEU A 80 -20.79 2.54 -8.48
CA LEU A 80 -21.79 1.64 -7.91
C LEU A 80 -23.05 1.62 -8.78
N PRO A 81 -23.73 0.47 -8.92
CA PRO A 81 -24.96 0.38 -9.67
C PRO A 81 -26.05 1.21 -9.01
N GLN A 82 -26.89 1.85 -9.83
CA GLN A 82 -28.05 2.63 -9.33
C GLN A 82 -29.24 1.74 -8.99
N THR A 83 -29.26 0.49 -9.48
CA THR A 83 -30.31 -0.49 -9.21
C THR A 83 -30.05 -1.22 -7.89
N GLU A 84 -31.11 -1.69 -7.25
CA GLU A 84 -30.95 -2.53 -6.04
C GLU A 84 -30.11 -3.77 -6.35
N SER A 85 -29.14 -4.03 -5.48
CA SER A 85 -28.33 -5.23 -5.56
C SER A 85 -29.16 -6.45 -5.12
N ALA A 86 -29.16 -7.51 -5.94
CA ALA A 86 -29.70 -8.81 -5.55
C ALA A 86 -28.96 -9.38 -4.31
N TRP A 87 -27.71 -8.96 -4.10
CA TRP A 87 -26.85 -9.39 -3.02
C TRP A 87 -26.84 -8.34 -1.89
N ARG A 88 -28.02 -8.13 -1.28
CA ARG A 88 -28.19 -7.20 -0.16
C ARG A 88 -28.04 -7.93 1.17
N VAL A 89 -27.19 -7.39 2.03
CA VAL A 89 -26.92 -7.89 3.39
C VAL A 89 -27.37 -6.85 4.41
N ALA A 90 -28.18 -7.25 5.37
CA ALA A 90 -28.61 -6.41 6.51
C ALA A 90 -28.75 -7.25 7.77
N PRO A 91 -28.68 -6.65 8.98
CA PRO A 91 -28.97 -7.38 10.23
C PRO A 91 -30.37 -8.02 10.25
N SER A 92 -31.32 -7.45 9.50
CA SER A 92 -32.67 -7.99 9.30
C SER A 92 -33.30 -7.41 8.02
N GLY A 93 -34.33 -8.07 7.48
CA GLY A 93 -35.10 -7.54 6.35
C GLY A 93 -34.38 -7.54 5.00
N ALA A 94 -33.34 -8.35 4.85
CA ALA A 94 -32.61 -8.55 3.59
C ALA A 94 -32.52 -10.06 3.27
N PRO A 95 -32.22 -10.41 2.00
CA PRO A 95 -31.98 -11.82 1.62
C PRO A 95 -30.88 -12.49 2.43
N PHE A 96 -29.87 -11.73 2.84
CA PHE A 96 -28.74 -12.23 3.63
C PHE A 96 -28.58 -11.43 4.92
N THR A 97 -28.26 -12.11 6.01
CA THR A 97 -27.90 -11.51 7.31
C THR A 97 -26.41 -11.58 7.58
N ARG A 98 -25.64 -12.29 6.72
CA ARG A 98 -24.19 -12.44 6.77
C ARG A 98 -23.57 -12.15 5.42
N ILE A 99 -22.44 -11.45 5.46
CA ILE A 99 -21.70 -11.08 4.25
C ILE A 99 -21.12 -12.33 3.58
N GLN A 100 -20.54 -13.27 4.37
CA GLN A 100 -19.98 -14.49 3.79
C GLN A 100 -21.03 -15.33 3.05
N GLN A 101 -22.26 -15.37 3.55
CA GLN A 101 -23.35 -16.09 2.85
C GLN A 101 -23.67 -15.45 1.50
N ALA A 102 -23.72 -14.11 1.44
CA ALA A 102 -23.94 -13.40 0.18
C ALA A 102 -22.77 -13.63 -0.80
N VAL A 103 -21.51 -13.61 -0.32
CA VAL A 103 -20.31 -13.89 -1.12
C VAL A 103 -20.39 -15.30 -1.71
N ASN A 104 -20.64 -16.34 -0.90
CA ASN A 104 -20.74 -17.71 -1.37
C ASN A 104 -21.84 -17.88 -2.40
N ALA A 105 -23.06 -17.40 -2.11
CA ALA A 105 -24.19 -17.51 -3.00
C ALA A 105 -23.98 -16.76 -4.33
N ALA A 106 -23.32 -15.61 -4.28
CA ALA A 106 -23.01 -14.81 -5.46
C ALA A 106 -21.99 -15.54 -6.35
N ILE A 107 -20.95 -16.13 -5.80
CA ILE A 107 -19.95 -16.91 -6.55
C ILE A 107 -20.61 -18.16 -7.17
N ASP A 108 -21.41 -18.89 -6.42
CA ASP A 108 -22.10 -20.11 -6.91
C ASP A 108 -23.06 -19.79 -8.07
N GLN A 109 -23.80 -18.68 -7.98
CA GLN A 109 -24.73 -18.28 -9.04
C GLN A 109 -24.04 -17.75 -10.28
N HIS A 110 -22.94 -17.00 -10.14
CA HIS A 110 -22.24 -16.40 -11.27
C HIS A 110 -21.27 -17.36 -11.95
N GLY A 111 -20.75 -18.37 -11.23
CA GLY A 111 -19.78 -19.31 -11.77
C GLY A 111 -18.52 -18.58 -12.27
N ALA A 112 -18.06 -18.95 -13.46
CA ALA A 112 -16.87 -18.36 -14.08
C ALA A 112 -17.16 -17.11 -14.93
N GLN A 113 -18.29 -16.42 -14.74
CA GLN A 113 -18.61 -15.21 -15.48
C GLN A 113 -17.68 -14.05 -15.07
N GLU A 114 -17.24 -13.26 -16.04
CA GLU A 114 -16.36 -12.12 -15.81
C GLU A 114 -17.10 -10.88 -15.28
N ALA A 115 -18.43 -10.90 -15.21
CA ALA A 115 -19.23 -9.77 -14.75
C ALA A 115 -19.00 -9.49 -13.26
N ARG A 116 -18.78 -8.22 -12.92
CA ARG A 116 -18.57 -7.80 -11.54
C ARG A 116 -19.82 -7.97 -10.70
N ILE A 117 -19.65 -8.55 -9.53
CA ILE A 117 -20.68 -8.74 -8.51
C ILE A 117 -20.61 -7.58 -7.51
N TYR A 118 -21.76 -6.97 -7.22
CA TYR A 118 -21.87 -5.91 -6.22
C TYR A 118 -22.66 -6.41 -5.01
N ILE A 119 -22.00 -6.49 -3.85
CA ILE A 119 -22.64 -6.89 -2.59
C ILE A 119 -22.84 -5.64 -1.75
N ARG A 120 -24.13 -5.26 -1.59
CA ARG A 120 -24.56 -4.11 -0.81
C ARG A 120 -24.71 -4.50 0.66
N ILE A 121 -24.02 -3.76 1.54
CA ILE A 121 -24.03 -4.02 2.99
C ILE A 121 -24.68 -2.82 3.68
N GLU A 122 -25.84 -3.07 4.29
CA GLU A 122 -26.60 -2.03 5.02
C GLU A 122 -25.89 -1.65 6.33
N PRO A 123 -26.18 -0.47 6.90
CA PRO A 123 -25.63 -0.06 8.19
C PRO A 123 -25.82 -1.11 9.28
N GLY A 124 -24.73 -1.39 10.02
CA GLY A 124 -24.72 -2.39 11.07
C GLY A 124 -23.31 -2.92 11.38
N ILE A 125 -23.23 -3.74 12.42
CA ILE A 125 -21.99 -4.43 12.85
C ILE A 125 -22.11 -5.91 12.52
N TYR A 126 -21.23 -6.38 11.65
CA TYR A 126 -21.16 -7.76 11.18
C TYR A 126 -19.98 -8.47 11.84
N ARG A 127 -20.27 -9.36 12.79
CA ARG A 127 -19.26 -10.10 13.57
C ARG A 127 -18.92 -11.43 12.92
N GLU A 128 -18.15 -11.35 11.85
CA GLU A 128 -17.76 -12.51 11.04
C GLU A 128 -16.42 -12.28 10.34
N THR A 129 -15.84 -13.32 9.77
CA THR A 129 -14.81 -13.21 8.74
C THR A 129 -15.45 -13.24 7.37
N VAL A 130 -14.81 -12.58 6.38
CA VAL A 130 -15.23 -12.61 4.99
C VAL A 130 -14.06 -13.04 4.12
N TYR A 131 -14.19 -14.21 3.49
CA TYR A 131 -13.16 -14.80 2.65
C TYR A 131 -13.64 -14.90 1.20
N ILE A 132 -12.80 -14.38 0.28
CA ILE A 132 -13.05 -14.37 -1.15
C ILE A 132 -11.92 -15.17 -1.81
N PRO A 133 -12.20 -16.38 -2.33
CA PRO A 133 -11.18 -17.29 -2.83
C PRO A 133 -10.57 -16.81 -4.14
N GLU A 134 -9.37 -17.30 -4.44
CA GLU A 134 -8.76 -17.17 -5.76
C GLU A 134 -9.69 -17.76 -6.83
N GLY A 135 -9.81 -17.06 -7.97
CA GLY A 135 -10.69 -17.46 -9.07
C GLY A 135 -12.17 -17.08 -8.88
N ALA A 136 -12.54 -16.41 -7.78
CA ALA A 136 -13.87 -15.79 -7.70
C ALA A 136 -14.01 -14.69 -8.77
N PRO A 137 -15.23 -14.45 -9.28
CA PRO A 137 -15.51 -13.29 -10.15
C PRO A 137 -15.09 -11.98 -9.50
N PRO A 138 -14.90 -10.88 -10.24
CA PRO A 138 -14.68 -9.56 -9.65
C PRO A 138 -15.79 -9.20 -8.67
N ILE A 139 -15.44 -8.96 -7.40
CA ILE A 139 -16.40 -8.63 -6.33
C ILE A 139 -16.14 -7.24 -5.79
N THR A 140 -17.21 -6.45 -5.66
CA THR A 140 -17.26 -5.20 -4.90
C THR A 140 -18.11 -5.40 -3.65
N LEU A 141 -17.48 -5.26 -2.47
CA LEU A 141 -18.20 -5.12 -1.20
C LEU A 141 -18.33 -3.62 -0.90
N TYR A 142 -19.54 -3.13 -0.66
CA TYR A 142 -19.73 -1.71 -0.36
C TYR A 142 -20.76 -1.45 0.74
N GLY A 143 -20.41 -0.50 1.63
CA GLY A 143 -21.31 -0.01 2.65
C GLY A 143 -22.34 0.95 2.06
N ALA A 144 -23.62 0.72 2.38
CA ALA A 144 -24.75 1.53 1.91
C ALA A 144 -24.99 2.79 2.75
N GLY A 145 -24.28 2.96 3.86
CA GLY A 145 -24.37 4.15 4.73
C GLY A 145 -23.76 5.39 4.09
N GLY A 146 -24.05 6.56 4.67
CA GLY A 146 -23.47 7.85 4.28
C GLY A 146 -21.99 7.98 4.65
N ARG A 147 -21.50 7.18 5.60
CA ARG A 147 -20.12 7.19 6.11
C ARG A 147 -19.61 5.76 6.34
N PRO A 148 -18.30 5.53 6.19
CA PRO A 148 -17.72 4.19 6.35
C PRO A 148 -17.84 3.61 7.76
N GLU A 149 -18.09 4.44 8.80
CA GLU A 149 -18.30 3.98 10.18
C GLU A 149 -19.64 3.29 10.39
N GLU A 150 -20.62 3.53 9.52
CA GLU A 150 -21.98 3.00 9.66
C GLU A 150 -22.08 1.50 9.32
N VAL A 151 -21.13 1.00 8.52
CA VAL A 151 -21.00 -0.42 8.20
C VAL A 151 -19.68 -0.92 8.74
N ARG A 152 -19.72 -1.89 9.67
CA ARG A 152 -18.49 -2.42 10.28
C ARG A 152 -18.45 -3.95 10.25
N ILE A 153 -17.40 -4.48 9.62
CA ILE A 153 -17.06 -5.91 9.65
C ILE A 153 -16.00 -6.09 10.73
N GLU A 154 -16.24 -6.91 11.74
CA GLU A 154 -15.31 -7.06 12.84
C GLU A 154 -15.23 -8.47 13.39
N LEU A 155 -14.04 -8.90 13.78
CA LEU A 155 -13.82 -10.08 14.61
C LEU A 155 -12.46 -9.96 15.31
N ALA A 156 -12.34 -10.44 16.56
CA ALA A 156 -11.05 -10.53 17.21
C ALA A 156 -10.36 -11.85 16.84
N ILE A 157 -9.26 -11.77 16.11
CA ILE A 157 -8.43 -12.91 15.67
C ILE A 157 -6.98 -12.58 15.95
N ASP A 158 -6.32 -13.39 16.77
CA ASP A 158 -4.92 -13.27 17.14
C ASP A 158 -4.09 -14.35 16.43
N SER A 159 -2.97 -13.97 15.84
CA SER A 159 -1.98 -14.90 15.27
C SER A 159 -1.54 -15.99 16.26
N GLN A 160 -1.63 -15.71 17.57
CA GLN A 160 -1.32 -16.64 18.65
C GLN A 160 -2.44 -17.66 18.94
N PHE A 161 -3.60 -17.54 18.30
CA PHE A 161 -4.65 -18.53 18.50
C PHE A 161 -4.17 -19.93 18.11
N SER A 162 -4.50 -20.93 18.95
CA SER A 162 -4.43 -22.32 18.51
C SER A 162 -5.40 -22.56 17.36
N VAL A 163 -5.12 -23.56 16.55
CA VAL A 163 -6.00 -23.98 15.45
C VAL A 163 -7.42 -24.31 15.93
N ALA A 164 -7.54 -24.93 17.12
CA ALA A 164 -8.84 -25.22 17.74
C ALA A 164 -9.60 -23.93 18.09
N ARG A 165 -8.93 -22.96 18.71
CA ARG A 165 -9.51 -21.64 19.03
C ARG A 165 -9.93 -20.87 17.77
N TYR A 166 -9.13 -20.93 16.70
CA TYR A 166 -9.48 -20.34 15.41
C TYR A 166 -10.78 -20.95 14.87
N ARG A 167 -10.89 -22.28 14.80
CA ARG A 167 -12.13 -22.95 14.34
C ARG A 167 -13.35 -22.52 15.15
N GLN A 168 -13.24 -22.51 16.46
CA GLN A 168 -14.31 -22.07 17.34
C GLN A 168 -14.67 -20.60 17.12
N ARG A 169 -13.69 -19.72 16.94
CA ARG A 169 -13.92 -18.30 16.77
C ARG A 169 -14.51 -17.95 15.41
N VAL A 170 -13.98 -18.55 14.35
CA VAL A 170 -14.29 -18.18 12.96
C VAL A 170 -15.49 -18.95 12.42
N ASN A 171 -15.70 -20.20 12.83
CA ASN A 171 -16.72 -21.06 12.24
C ASN A 171 -17.70 -21.72 13.23
N SER A 172 -17.88 -21.15 14.42
CA SER A 172 -18.84 -21.66 15.41
C SER A 172 -20.28 -21.73 14.90
N GLN A 173 -20.61 -20.88 13.92
CA GLN A 173 -21.94 -20.80 13.32
C GLN A 173 -22.00 -21.45 11.93
N GLN A 174 -21.00 -22.27 11.60
CA GLN A 174 -20.92 -23.02 10.35
C GLN A 174 -21.07 -22.16 9.09
N GLN A 175 -20.47 -20.97 9.11
CA GLN A 175 -20.49 -20.05 7.95
C GLN A 175 -19.60 -20.54 6.79
N TYR A 176 -18.66 -21.45 7.06
CA TYR A 176 -17.85 -22.17 6.07
C TYR A 176 -18.20 -23.66 6.15
N ARG A 177 -18.75 -24.20 5.10
CA ARG A 177 -19.10 -25.62 4.96
C ARG A 177 -18.35 -26.23 3.81
N GLU A 178 -18.07 -27.52 3.89
CA GLU A 178 -17.48 -28.24 2.76
C GLU A 178 -18.39 -28.13 1.53
N GLY A 179 -17.80 -27.74 0.40
CA GLY A 179 -18.53 -27.42 -0.83
C GLY A 179 -18.77 -25.93 -1.06
N ASP A 180 -18.72 -25.08 -0.02
CA ASP A 180 -18.82 -23.62 -0.22
C ASP A 180 -17.60 -23.08 -0.98
N PRO A 181 -17.74 -22.03 -1.82
CA PRO A 181 -16.63 -21.41 -2.53
C PRO A 181 -15.44 -21.05 -1.64
N ALA A 182 -15.69 -20.47 -0.46
CA ALA A 182 -14.65 -20.04 0.48
C ALA A 182 -14.14 -21.15 1.42
N TRP A 183 -14.68 -22.38 1.33
CA TRP A 183 -14.29 -23.49 2.21
C TRP A 183 -12.79 -23.77 2.21
N TYR A 184 -12.19 -23.88 1.02
CA TYR A 184 -10.77 -24.20 0.91
C TYR A 184 -9.89 -23.16 1.59
N GLN A 185 -10.21 -21.88 1.42
CA GLN A 185 -9.47 -20.76 2.03
C GLN A 185 -9.57 -20.81 3.58
N TYR A 186 -10.75 -21.07 4.12
CA TYR A 186 -10.92 -21.32 5.55
C TYR A 186 -10.15 -22.57 6.02
N ALA A 187 -10.23 -23.67 5.27
CA ALA A 187 -9.61 -24.94 5.57
C ALA A 187 -8.09 -24.85 5.70
N LEU A 188 -7.43 -24.03 4.88
CA LEU A 188 -5.98 -23.77 4.98
C LEU A 188 -5.54 -23.34 6.39
N CYS A 189 -6.40 -22.65 7.12
CA CYS A 189 -6.12 -22.14 8.46
C CYS A 189 -6.70 -23.08 9.55
N ALA A 190 -7.84 -23.70 9.29
CA ALA A 190 -8.56 -24.55 10.23
C ALA A 190 -7.90 -25.91 10.48
N TRP A 191 -7.03 -26.39 9.58
CA TRP A 191 -6.33 -27.67 9.68
C TRP A 191 -4.82 -27.56 9.56
N ARG A 192 -4.25 -26.44 9.98
CA ARG A 192 -2.78 -26.29 10.06
C ARG A 192 -2.20 -27.23 11.11
N THR A 193 -1.00 -27.71 10.84
CA THR A 193 -0.22 -28.55 11.77
C THR A 193 0.62 -27.74 12.76
N SER A 194 0.73 -26.42 12.55
CA SER A 194 1.47 -25.52 13.45
C SER A 194 0.75 -25.31 14.78
N LYS A 195 1.49 -24.97 15.83
CA LYS A 195 0.96 -24.69 17.17
C LYS A 195 -0.06 -23.54 17.16
N THR A 196 0.21 -22.50 16.35
CA THR A 196 -0.63 -21.32 16.21
C THR A 196 -0.99 -21.09 14.75
N ILE A 197 -2.05 -20.30 14.51
CA ILE A 197 -2.49 -19.97 13.15
C ILE A 197 -1.52 -19.05 12.41
N GLY A 198 -0.75 -18.22 13.13
CA GLY A 198 0.13 -17.22 12.55
C GLY A 198 -0.60 -16.07 11.86
N THR A 199 0.14 -15.03 11.50
CA THR A 199 -0.37 -13.80 10.86
C THR A 199 -1.15 -14.08 9.58
N ASN A 200 -0.68 -15.03 8.76
CA ASN A 200 -1.31 -15.37 7.48
C ASN A 200 -2.78 -15.85 7.59
N CYS A 201 -3.21 -16.24 8.78
CA CYS A 201 -4.56 -16.71 9.08
C CYS A 201 -5.34 -15.82 10.04
N ALA A 202 -4.77 -14.68 10.45
CA ALA A 202 -5.37 -13.77 11.42
C ALA A 202 -6.18 -12.63 10.79
N ALA A 203 -6.67 -12.80 9.55
CA ALA A 203 -7.39 -11.78 8.82
C ALA A 203 -8.92 -11.88 9.03
N VAL A 204 -9.55 -10.70 9.22
CA VAL A 204 -11.02 -10.60 9.30
C VAL A 204 -11.62 -10.62 7.89
N VAL A 205 -11.13 -9.79 6.99
CA VAL A 205 -11.45 -9.87 5.56
C VAL A 205 -10.20 -10.34 4.82
N TRP A 206 -10.35 -11.39 4.01
CA TRP A 206 -9.24 -11.92 3.22
C TRP A 206 -9.68 -12.22 1.79
N SER A 207 -9.16 -11.45 0.82
CA SER A 207 -9.39 -11.67 -0.61
C SER A 207 -8.13 -12.22 -1.29
N GLN A 208 -8.28 -13.36 -1.98
CA GLN A 208 -7.31 -13.88 -2.93
C GLN A 208 -7.72 -13.61 -4.39
N SER A 209 -8.91 -13.03 -4.60
CA SER A 209 -9.45 -12.74 -5.93
C SER A 209 -8.81 -11.51 -6.55
N ALA A 210 -8.57 -11.56 -7.85
CA ALA A 210 -8.26 -10.38 -8.64
C ALA A 210 -9.48 -9.45 -8.74
N ASP A 211 -9.23 -8.17 -9.04
CA ASP A 211 -10.26 -7.14 -9.22
C ASP A 211 -11.20 -6.94 -8.02
N PHE A 212 -10.75 -7.30 -6.82
CA PHE A 212 -11.51 -7.07 -5.60
C PHE A 212 -11.62 -5.57 -5.29
N GLN A 213 -12.82 -5.12 -4.91
CA GLN A 213 -13.07 -3.76 -4.46
C GLN A 213 -13.76 -3.73 -3.11
N LEU A 214 -13.32 -2.82 -2.23
CA LEU A 214 -13.91 -2.57 -0.93
C LEU A 214 -14.16 -1.07 -0.77
N LEU A 215 -15.42 -0.67 -0.52
CA LEU A 215 -15.81 0.73 -0.54
C LEU A 215 -16.70 1.08 0.64
N ASN A 216 -16.51 2.30 1.16
CA ASN A 216 -17.38 2.99 2.10
C ASN A 216 -17.81 2.12 3.29
N LEU A 217 -16.87 1.45 3.94
CA LEU A 217 -17.10 0.66 5.15
C LEU A 217 -15.85 0.54 6.02
N SER A 218 -16.04 0.06 7.24
CA SER A 218 -14.95 -0.22 8.19
C SER A 218 -14.71 -1.71 8.32
N VAL A 219 -13.43 -2.10 8.39
CA VAL A 219 -13.01 -3.45 8.79
C VAL A 219 -12.14 -3.35 10.03
N ALA A 220 -12.45 -4.12 11.05
CA ALA A 220 -11.69 -4.13 12.29
C ALA A 220 -11.25 -5.54 12.68
N ASN A 221 -9.95 -5.73 12.91
CA ASN A 221 -9.59 -6.81 13.81
C ASN A 221 -9.77 -6.28 15.24
N SER A 222 -10.89 -6.67 15.86
CA SER A 222 -11.32 -6.13 17.15
C SER A 222 -10.54 -6.69 18.35
N LEU A 223 -9.36 -7.28 18.10
CA LEU A 223 -8.37 -7.58 19.13
C LEU A 223 -7.96 -6.30 19.86
N LEU A 224 -7.64 -5.24 19.10
CA LEU A 224 -7.33 -3.88 19.57
C LEU A 224 -6.51 -3.88 20.89
N ASP A 225 -7.01 -3.15 21.90
CA ASP A 225 -6.36 -2.96 23.19
C ASP A 225 -6.71 -4.04 24.23
N THR A 226 -7.29 -5.16 23.79
CA THR A 226 -7.61 -6.30 24.65
C THR A 226 -6.41 -7.21 24.94
N VAL A 227 -5.28 -6.92 24.32
CA VAL A 227 -4.00 -7.61 24.48
C VAL A 227 -2.90 -6.64 24.85
N ASP A 228 -1.79 -7.12 25.37
CA ASP A 228 -0.64 -6.29 25.75
C ASP A 228 0.18 -5.81 24.52
N GLY A 229 1.29 -5.09 24.78
CA GLY A 229 2.21 -4.58 23.76
C GLY A 229 3.13 -5.64 23.14
N GLY A 230 2.95 -6.91 23.46
CA GLY A 230 3.69 -8.03 22.88
C GLY A 230 3.29 -8.37 21.46
N THR A 231 3.75 -9.51 20.98
CA THR A 231 3.44 -9.98 19.62
C THR A 231 2.03 -10.53 19.52
N HIS A 232 1.11 -9.71 19.01
CA HIS A 232 -0.29 -10.03 18.79
C HIS A 232 -0.72 -9.49 17.42
N GLN A 233 -0.32 -10.19 16.34
CA GLN A 233 -0.69 -9.78 14.99
C GLN A 233 -2.19 -10.07 14.76
N GLY A 234 -2.90 -9.04 14.34
CA GLY A 234 -4.35 -9.10 14.08
C GLY A 234 -4.72 -8.30 12.85
N VAL A 235 -4.83 -9.01 11.72
CA VAL A 235 -5.07 -8.38 10.41
C VAL A 235 -6.54 -8.01 10.26
N ALA A 236 -6.85 -6.75 9.98
CA ALA A 236 -8.19 -6.34 9.60
C ALA A 236 -8.49 -6.78 8.16
N LEU A 237 -7.66 -6.37 7.21
CA LEU A 237 -7.81 -6.70 5.80
C LEU A 237 -6.51 -7.30 5.23
N ARG A 238 -6.64 -8.44 4.55
CA ARG A 238 -5.60 -9.06 3.74
C ARG A 238 -6.05 -9.16 2.29
N THR A 239 -5.17 -8.76 1.37
CA THR A 239 -5.38 -8.92 -0.08
C THR A 239 -4.17 -9.61 -0.70
N ASP A 240 -4.41 -10.63 -1.53
CA ASP A 240 -3.38 -11.38 -2.27
C ASP A 240 -3.62 -11.33 -3.78
N GLY A 241 -4.83 -10.95 -4.22
CA GLY A 241 -5.19 -10.82 -5.64
C GLY A 241 -4.56 -9.58 -6.28
N ASP A 242 -4.58 -9.56 -7.59
CA ASP A 242 -4.14 -8.41 -8.40
C ASP A 242 -5.27 -7.41 -8.66
N ARG A 243 -4.94 -6.14 -8.91
CA ARG A 243 -5.86 -5.04 -9.25
C ARG A 243 -6.94 -4.77 -8.18
N VAL A 244 -6.50 -4.74 -6.92
CA VAL A 244 -7.37 -4.45 -5.77
C VAL A 244 -7.56 -2.94 -5.60
N GLN A 245 -8.79 -2.49 -5.36
CA GLN A 245 -9.11 -1.10 -5.05
C GLN A 245 -9.82 -0.99 -3.70
N LEU A 246 -9.31 -0.12 -2.83
CA LEU A 246 -9.89 0.23 -1.54
C LEU A 246 -10.17 1.74 -1.55
N GLU A 247 -11.42 2.15 -1.39
CA GLU A 247 -11.79 3.56 -1.45
C GLU A 247 -12.76 3.93 -0.32
N ASN A 248 -12.45 5.02 0.39
CA ASN A 248 -13.22 5.49 1.54
C ASN A 248 -13.48 4.37 2.58
N VAL A 249 -12.42 3.64 2.94
CA VAL A 249 -12.49 2.56 3.94
C VAL A 249 -11.75 2.95 5.22
N ARG A 250 -12.17 2.35 6.34
CA ARG A 250 -11.48 2.45 7.62
C ARG A 250 -10.99 1.07 8.05
N LEU A 251 -9.69 0.94 8.21
CA LEU A 251 -9.05 -0.31 8.64
C LEU A 251 -8.52 -0.12 10.06
N LEU A 252 -9.09 -0.86 11.00
CA LEU A 252 -8.87 -0.70 12.43
C LEU A 252 -8.19 -1.93 12.99
N GLY A 253 -7.01 -1.74 13.56
CA GLY A 253 -6.21 -2.79 14.18
C GLY A 253 -5.13 -2.23 15.07
N ARG A 254 -4.17 -3.08 15.40
CA ARG A 254 -2.94 -2.70 16.09
C ARG A 254 -1.75 -3.25 15.32
N GLN A 255 -1.11 -4.30 15.76
CA GLN A 255 -0.04 -4.92 14.98
C GLN A 255 -0.61 -5.60 13.74
N ASP A 256 -0.04 -5.27 12.55
CA ASP A 256 -0.33 -5.93 11.27
C ASP A 256 -1.76 -5.67 10.71
N THR A 257 -2.29 -4.44 10.80
CA THR A 257 -3.68 -4.12 10.43
C THR A 257 -4.02 -4.39 8.95
N LEU A 258 -3.17 -3.94 8.01
CA LEU A 258 -3.38 -4.09 6.56
C LEU A 258 -2.25 -4.90 5.92
N TYR A 259 -2.59 -6.06 5.38
CA TYR A 259 -1.68 -6.95 4.68
C TYR A 259 -1.93 -6.93 3.17
N VAL A 260 -1.12 -6.19 2.42
CA VAL A 260 -1.13 -6.15 0.96
C VAL A 260 -0.03 -7.08 0.42
N ASN A 261 -0.42 -8.26 -0.08
CA ASN A 261 0.51 -9.35 -0.34
C ASN A 261 0.36 -9.89 -1.77
N THR A 262 1.13 -10.91 -2.07
CA THR A 262 1.02 -11.74 -3.27
C THR A 262 1.20 -13.19 -2.83
N SER A 263 0.12 -13.96 -2.87
CA SER A 263 0.15 -15.40 -2.60
C SER A 263 -0.74 -16.18 -3.58
N ASN A 264 -0.53 -17.48 -3.66
CA ASN A 264 -1.38 -18.37 -4.43
C ASN A 264 -2.54 -18.93 -3.58
N ARG A 265 -3.40 -19.72 -4.21
CA ARG A 265 -4.53 -20.40 -3.56
C ARG A 265 -4.15 -21.18 -2.31
N ARG A 266 -2.92 -21.72 -2.24
CA ARG A 266 -2.41 -22.49 -1.09
C ARG A 266 -1.85 -21.61 0.03
N ASN A 267 -1.99 -20.30 -0.07
CA ASN A 267 -1.41 -19.36 0.88
C ASN A 267 0.13 -19.39 0.91
N GLU A 268 0.76 -19.73 -0.22
CA GLU A 268 2.19 -19.72 -0.41
C GLU A 268 2.59 -18.41 -1.10
N ALA A 269 3.71 -17.84 -0.68
CA ALA A 269 4.22 -16.62 -1.28
C ALA A 269 4.61 -16.85 -2.75
N VAL A 270 4.14 -15.96 -3.63
CA VAL A 270 4.50 -15.94 -5.06
C VAL A 270 5.61 -14.90 -5.26
N THR A 271 6.63 -15.26 -6.05
CA THR A 271 7.84 -14.44 -6.23
C THR A 271 8.16 -14.10 -7.69
N ASP A 272 7.37 -14.55 -8.63
CA ASP A 272 7.56 -14.35 -10.08
C ASP A 272 6.60 -13.33 -10.70
N ARG A 273 5.66 -12.84 -9.90
CA ARG A 273 4.67 -11.83 -10.32
C ARG A 273 4.41 -10.82 -9.21
N ILE A 274 3.76 -9.71 -9.57
CA ILE A 274 3.28 -8.69 -8.64
C ILE A 274 1.76 -8.78 -8.46
N SER A 275 1.29 -8.36 -7.27
CA SER A 275 -0.10 -7.95 -7.04
C SER A 275 -0.14 -6.43 -6.90
N ARG A 276 -1.14 -5.78 -7.47
CA ARG A 276 -1.28 -4.32 -7.48
C ARG A 276 -2.46 -3.90 -6.63
N VAL A 277 -2.23 -2.94 -5.73
CA VAL A 277 -3.24 -2.47 -4.78
C VAL A 277 -3.29 -0.94 -4.80
N TYR A 278 -4.47 -0.39 -5.00
CA TYR A 278 -4.72 1.04 -4.93
C TYR A 278 -5.63 1.36 -3.74
N VAL A 279 -5.14 2.20 -2.82
CA VAL A 279 -5.86 2.64 -1.63
C VAL A 279 -6.05 4.15 -1.70
N LYS A 280 -7.29 4.61 -1.66
CA LYS A 280 -7.61 6.03 -1.83
C LYS A 280 -8.58 6.51 -0.75
N ASP A 281 -8.43 7.79 -0.35
CA ASP A 281 -9.36 8.50 0.55
C ASP A 281 -9.72 7.69 1.82
N SER A 282 -8.76 7.00 2.40
CA SER A 282 -8.99 5.97 3.42
C SER A 282 -8.28 6.27 4.74
N TYR A 283 -8.63 5.53 5.79
CA TYR A 283 -8.05 5.61 7.12
C TYR A 283 -7.51 4.26 7.55
N VAL A 284 -6.28 4.24 8.05
CA VAL A 284 -5.65 3.02 8.59
C VAL A 284 -5.04 3.34 9.95
N GLU A 285 -5.38 2.56 10.98
CA GLU A 285 -4.77 2.71 12.30
C GLU A 285 -4.07 1.44 12.77
N GLY A 286 -3.06 1.63 13.59
CA GLY A 286 -2.31 0.54 14.22
C GLY A 286 -1.15 1.03 15.05
N ASP A 287 -0.28 0.11 15.45
CA ASP A 287 0.95 0.43 16.20
C ASP A 287 2.20 -0.16 15.54
N VAL A 288 2.32 -1.47 15.36
CA VAL A 288 3.53 -2.11 14.82
C VAL A 288 3.26 -2.70 13.45
N ASP A 289 4.07 -2.28 12.45
CA ASP A 289 4.04 -2.82 11.09
C ASP A 289 2.62 -2.86 10.49
N TYR A 290 1.81 -1.85 10.81
CA TYR A 290 0.37 -1.96 10.57
C TYR A 290 -0.06 -1.81 9.11
N VAL A 291 0.88 -1.53 8.19
CA VAL A 291 0.72 -1.68 6.74
C VAL A 291 1.91 -2.45 6.21
N PHE A 292 1.72 -3.67 5.76
CA PHE A 292 2.82 -4.54 5.38
C PHE A 292 2.50 -5.44 4.19
N GLY A 293 3.53 -6.07 3.62
CA GLY A 293 3.38 -6.99 2.50
C GLY A 293 4.25 -6.66 1.29
N ARG A 294 4.11 -7.46 0.23
CA ARG A 294 4.97 -7.39 -0.96
C ARG A 294 4.30 -6.86 -2.23
N ALA A 295 3.03 -6.50 -2.17
CA ALA A 295 2.33 -5.93 -3.31
C ALA A 295 2.97 -4.61 -3.78
N ASN A 296 2.81 -4.27 -5.04
CA ASN A 296 2.97 -2.92 -5.53
C ASN A 296 1.74 -2.12 -5.08
N ALA A 297 1.86 -1.37 -4.00
CA ALA A 297 0.73 -0.68 -3.38
C ALA A 297 0.88 0.85 -3.46
N VAL A 298 -0.17 1.51 -3.90
CA VAL A 298 -0.26 2.97 -3.92
C VAL A 298 -1.32 3.42 -2.92
N PHE A 299 -0.90 4.33 -2.02
CA PHE A 299 -1.75 4.96 -1.02
C PHE A 299 -1.87 6.44 -1.37
N ASP A 300 -3.04 6.89 -1.81
CA ASP A 300 -3.31 8.26 -2.24
C ASP A 300 -4.37 8.91 -1.36
N ASN A 301 -4.03 9.99 -0.69
CA ASN A 301 -4.87 10.68 0.30
C ASN A 301 -5.33 9.74 1.44
N VAL A 302 -4.39 8.99 2.03
CA VAL A 302 -4.67 8.09 3.15
C VAL A 302 -4.25 8.72 4.47
N HIS A 303 -5.07 8.55 5.50
CA HIS A 303 -4.75 8.93 6.86
C HIS A 303 -4.21 7.70 7.62
N PHE A 304 -2.92 7.71 7.94
CA PHE A 304 -2.28 6.74 8.83
C PHE A 304 -2.28 7.28 10.25
N HIS A 305 -2.85 6.54 11.19
CA HIS A 305 -2.96 6.95 12.58
C HIS A 305 -2.28 5.92 13.51
N THR A 306 -1.22 6.34 14.18
CA THR A 306 -0.46 5.47 15.09
C THR A 306 -0.99 5.58 16.49
N VAL A 307 -1.33 4.43 17.10
CA VAL A 307 -1.98 4.31 18.40
C VAL A 307 -0.99 3.76 19.43
N SER A 308 -0.94 4.38 20.61
CA SER A 308 -0.01 4.01 21.69
C SER A 308 -0.63 3.21 22.84
N THR A 309 -1.91 2.86 22.73
CA THR A 309 -2.70 2.31 23.84
C THR A 309 -2.19 0.99 24.38
N ARG A 310 -1.63 0.12 23.53
CA ARG A 310 -0.98 -1.12 23.98
C ARG A 310 0.40 -0.92 24.59
N ARG A 311 0.92 0.32 24.58
CA ARG A 311 2.27 0.65 25.04
C ARG A 311 3.37 -0.19 24.38
N SER A 312 3.22 -0.48 23.10
CA SER A 312 4.28 -1.09 22.31
C SER A 312 5.53 -0.20 22.36
N PRO A 313 6.71 -0.75 22.67
CA PRO A 313 7.94 0.05 22.74
C PRO A 313 8.36 0.57 21.35
N GLU A 314 7.83 -0.01 20.30
CA GLU A 314 8.10 0.35 18.92
C GLU A 314 6.80 0.57 18.18
N ALA A 315 6.78 1.55 17.28
CA ALA A 315 5.68 1.79 16.37
C ALA A 315 6.20 2.05 14.96
N TYR A 316 5.68 1.32 14.01
CA TYR A 316 6.05 1.42 12.60
C TYR A 316 4.80 1.41 11.74
N VAL A 317 4.69 2.36 10.81
CA VAL A 317 3.55 2.39 9.87
C VAL A 317 3.74 1.35 8.79
N LEU A 318 4.82 1.45 8.01
CA LEU A 318 5.03 0.70 6.78
C LEU A 318 6.12 -0.37 6.96
N ALA A 319 5.81 -1.61 6.62
CA ALA A 319 6.75 -2.72 6.68
C ALA A 319 6.72 -3.57 5.39
N PRO A 320 7.15 -3.00 4.25
CA PRO A 320 7.18 -3.75 2.99
C PRO A 320 8.25 -4.85 3.00
N ASN A 321 7.94 -5.96 2.31
CA ASN A 321 8.90 -7.02 1.96
C ASN A 321 9.07 -7.15 0.44
N THR A 322 9.27 -6.02 -0.22
CA THR A 322 9.48 -5.93 -1.67
C THR A 322 10.67 -6.79 -2.09
N LEU A 323 10.49 -7.60 -3.11
CA LEU A 323 11.54 -8.47 -3.63
C LEU A 323 12.72 -7.65 -4.20
N PRO A 324 13.96 -8.18 -4.19
CA PRO A 324 15.12 -7.46 -4.70
C PRO A 324 14.96 -6.98 -6.15
N ASP A 325 14.39 -7.84 -7.00
CA ASP A 325 14.21 -7.58 -8.44
C ASP A 325 13.00 -6.69 -8.75
N ASN A 326 12.25 -6.28 -7.72
CA ASN A 326 11.14 -5.36 -7.87
C ASN A 326 11.55 -3.95 -7.39
N PRO A 327 11.63 -2.94 -8.27
CA PRO A 327 11.94 -1.56 -7.89
C PRO A 327 10.76 -0.84 -7.21
N TYR A 328 9.56 -1.42 -7.21
CA TYR A 328 8.32 -0.78 -6.76
C TYR A 328 7.65 -1.60 -5.65
N GLY A 329 7.57 -1.02 -4.46
CA GLY A 329 6.84 -1.56 -3.31
C GLY A 329 5.66 -0.68 -2.93
N PHE A 330 5.85 0.24 -1.97
CA PHE A 330 4.82 1.16 -1.51
C PHE A 330 5.07 2.58 -1.96
N LEU A 331 4.08 3.20 -2.60
CA LEU A 331 4.04 4.62 -2.90
C LEU A 331 2.95 5.28 -2.06
N VAL A 332 3.34 6.19 -1.19
CA VAL A 332 2.42 6.99 -0.38
C VAL A 332 2.44 8.43 -0.87
N LYS A 333 1.28 8.97 -1.25
CA LYS A 333 1.15 10.32 -1.79
C LYS A 333 0.04 11.08 -1.07
N ASN A 334 0.21 12.41 -0.97
CA ASN A 334 -0.85 13.33 -0.53
C ASN A 334 -1.51 12.91 0.79
N SER A 335 -0.79 12.19 1.62
CA SER A 335 -1.31 11.48 2.79
C SER A 335 -0.94 12.20 4.08
N ARG A 336 -1.49 11.74 5.20
CA ARG A 336 -1.13 12.29 6.50
C ARG A 336 -0.81 11.19 7.50
N PHE A 337 0.18 11.47 8.34
CA PHE A 337 0.64 10.60 9.42
C PHE A 337 0.43 11.33 10.74
N THR A 338 -0.37 10.75 11.63
CA THR A 338 -0.67 11.31 12.95
C THR A 338 -0.55 10.25 14.04
N GLY A 339 -0.38 10.68 15.29
CA GLY A 339 -0.45 9.79 16.44
C GLY A 339 -1.50 10.26 17.44
N ASP A 340 -1.82 9.40 18.42
CA ASP A 340 -2.78 9.68 19.51
C ASP A 340 -2.18 10.51 20.67
N GLY A 341 -0.94 11.03 20.52
CA GLY A 341 -0.24 11.81 21.52
C GLY A 341 0.56 10.99 22.55
N GLY A 342 0.53 9.66 22.51
CA GLY A 342 1.35 8.82 23.39
C GLY A 342 2.80 8.68 22.97
N TYR A 343 3.13 9.02 21.72
CA TYR A 343 4.51 9.02 21.21
C TYR A 343 5.13 10.42 21.35
N GLN A 344 5.81 10.67 22.48
CA GLN A 344 6.38 11.97 22.85
C GLN A 344 7.83 11.85 23.33
N GLY A 345 8.54 12.98 23.37
CA GLY A 345 9.92 13.04 23.85
C GLY A 345 10.87 12.17 23.02
N SER A 346 11.59 11.26 23.66
CA SER A 346 12.46 10.28 23.02
C SER A 346 11.72 9.06 22.48
N PHE A 347 10.45 8.89 22.84
CA PHE A 347 9.61 7.76 22.42
C PHE A 347 8.74 8.19 21.22
N LYS A 348 9.26 8.01 20.02
CA LYS A 348 8.61 8.41 18.78
C LYS A 348 8.27 7.21 17.89
N ALA A 349 7.15 7.31 17.21
CA ALA A 349 6.82 6.38 16.13
C ALA A 349 7.74 6.58 14.91
N LYS A 350 7.85 5.59 14.07
CA LYS A 350 8.61 5.64 12.83
C LYS A 350 7.72 5.45 11.61
N LEU A 351 8.10 6.05 10.50
CA LEU A 351 7.36 5.93 9.23
C LEU A 351 7.39 4.50 8.68
N GLY A 352 8.44 3.74 8.98
CA GLY A 352 8.48 2.34 8.60
C GLY A 352 9.85 1.69 8.74
N ARG A 353 9.91 0.44 8.32
CA ARG A 353 11.11 -0.39 8.27
C ARG A 353 10.98 -1.45 7.17
N ALA A 354 12.09 -1.96 6.67
CA ALA A 354 12.04 -3.12 5.78
C ALA A 354 11.63 -4.38 6.54
N TRP A 355 10.85 -5.26 5.90
CA TRP A 355 10.64 -6.60 6.42
C TRP A 355 11.51 -7.59 5.64
N ASP A 356 12.63 -8.00 6.24
CA ASP A 356 13.59 -8.97 5.70
C ASP A 356 12.99 -10.40 5.84
N GLN A 357 11.85 -10.64 5.18
CA GLN A 357 11.07 -11.87 5.30
C GLN A 357 11.90 -13.11 4.98
N GLY A 358 11.82 -14.11 5.86
CA GLY A 358 12.50 -15.39 5.69
C GLY A 358 13.99 -15.41 6.08
N ALA A 359 14.59 -14.26 6.39
CA ALA A 359 16.02 -14.13 6.65
C ALA A 359 16.43 -14.37 8.12
N GLY A 360 15.52 -14.81 9.00
CA GLY A 360 15.82 -14.93 10.43
C GLY A 360 16.96 -15.88 10.79
N LYS A 361 17.25 -16.89 9.95
CA LYS A 361 18.36 -17.84 10.15
C LYS A 361 19.63 -17.48 9.38
N THR A 362 19.47 -16.89 8.21
CA THR A 362 20.58 -16.63 7.28
C THR A 362 21.12 -15.21 7.38
N GLY A 363 20.40 -14.30 8.03
CA GLY A 363 20.63 -12.87 7.94
C GLY A 363 20.22 -12.30 6.57
N TYR A 364 20.37 -11.01 6.40
CA TYR A 364 20.08 -10.33 5.15
C TYR A 364 21.14 -10.64 4.09
N LEU A 365 20.71 -11.05 2.92
CA LEU A 365 21.55 -11.29 1.74
C LEU A 365 21.07 -10.40 0.60
N ALA A 366 21.87 -9.39 0.23
CA ALA A 366 21.55 -8.48 -0.87
C ALA A 366 21.29 -9.26 -2.17
N GLY A 367 20.25 -8.89 -2.90
CA GLY A 367 19.83 -9.56 -4.13
C GLY A 367 19.09 -10.90 -3.94
N LYS A 368 18.91 -11.36 -2.69
CA LYS A 368 18.16 -12.59 -2.37
C LYS A 368 17.04 -12.35 -1.37
N THR A 369 17.34 -11.65 -0.28
CA THR A 369 16.35 -11.33 0.75
C THR A 369 15.48 -10.16 0.31
N ALA A 370 14.18 -10.21 0.62
CA ALA A 370 13.29 -9.06 0.47
C ALA A 370 13.88 -7.84 1.23
N ASN A 371 13.84 -6.68 0.60
CA ASN A 371 14.51 -5.48 1.13
C ASN A 371 13.53 -4.39 1.58
N GLY A 372 12.30 -4.41 1.05
CA GLY A 372 11.33 -3.34 1.19
C GLY A 372 11.65 -2.12 0.33
N GLN A 373 10.63 -1.54 -0.28
CA GLN A 373 10.72 -0.25 -0.99
C GLN A 373 9.54 0.63 -0.60
N VAL A 374 9.82 1.90 -0.26
CA VAL A 374 8.82 2.92 0.05
C VAL A 374 9.25 4.26 -0.53
N LEU A 375 8.29 4.98 -1.08
CA LEU A 375 8.38 6.43 -1.22
C LEU A 375 7.19 7.09 -0.53
N ILE A 376 7.45 7.98 0.43
CA ILE A 376 6.45 8.89 0.98
C ILE A 376 6.67 10.27 0.34
N ALA A 377 5.67 10.78 -0.39
CA ALA A 377 5.76 12.02 -1.13
C ALA A 377 4.58 12.96 -0.84
N ASN A 378 4.84 14.27 -0.80
CA ASN A 378 3.84 15.34 -0.68
C ASN A 378 2.85 15.12 0.48
N SER A 379 3.33 14.57 1.59
CA SER A 379 2.52 14.17 2.73
C SER A 379 2.79 15.04 3.97
N THR A 380 1.89 15.01 4.94
CA THR A 380 2.08 15.71 6.22
C THR A 380 2.34 14.68 7.32
N ILE A 381 3.30 14.99 8.19
CA ILE A 381 3.75 14.12 9.27
C ILE A 381 3.76 14.95 10.55
N ASP A 382 3.07 14.48 11.58
CA ASP A 382 3.00 15.22 12.85
C ASP A 382 4.18 14.90 13.79
N GLN A 383 4.19 15.55 14.94
CA GLN A 383 5.23 15.44 15.96
C GLN A 383 5.34 14.06 16.64
N SER A 384 4.40 13.15 16.42
CA SER A 384 4.45 11.79 17.00
C SER A 384 5.56 10.94 16.39
N TYR A 385 6.08 11.35 15.25
CA TYR A 385 7.09 10.59 14.48
C TYR A 385 8.49 11.16 14.68
N ASP A 386 9.49 10.28 14.63
CA ASP A 386 10.92 10.63 14.72
C ASP A 386 11.38 11.34 13.43
N ARG A 387 11.51 12.66 13.52
CA ARG A 387 11.92 13.50 12.38
C ARG A 387 13.37 13.29 11.95
N LEU A 388 14.25 12.89 12.87
CA LEU A 388 15.69 12.74 12.58
C LEU A 388 16.03 11.36 12.04
N SER A 389 15.31 10.33 12.48
CA SER A 389 15.51 8.95 12.08
C SER A 389 14.16 8.23 11.89
N PRO A 390 13.39 8.59 10.86
CA PRO A 390 12.03 8.08 10.69
C PRO A 390 11.96 6.62 10.24
N TRP A 391 13.06 6.01 9.89
CA TRP A 391 13.16 4.64 9.43
C TRP A 391 13.84 3.76 10.47
N GLY A 392 13.25 2.61 10.76
CA GLY A 392 13.76 1.69 11.77
C GLY A 392 14.60 0.55 11.22
N ALA A 393 15.19 -0.21 12.13
CA ALA A 393 15.86 -1.46 11.80
C ALA A 393 14.88 -2.47 11.22
N ALA A 394 15.33 -3.29 10.27
CA ALA A 394 14.48 -4.25 9.58
C ALA A 394 13.82 -5.25 10.54
N ALA A 395 12.55 -5.55 10.30
CA ALA A 395 11.88 -6.66 10.95
C ALA A 395 12.55 -7.98 10.54
N THR A 396 12.54 -8.97 11.43
CA THR A 396 13.15 -10.31 11.31
C THR A 396 14.65 -10.33 11.55
N THR A 397 15.47 -9.48 10.93
CA THR A 397 16.93 -9.53 11.04
C THR A 397 17.52 -8.51 12.01
N ALA A 398 16.73 -7.50 12.40
CA ALA A 398 17.19 -6.32 13.12
C ALA A 398 18.33 -5.55 12.39
N ARG A 399 18.44 -5.72 11.07
CA ARG A 399 19.43 -5.01 10.26
C ARG A 399 19.23 -3.50 10.39
N PRO A 400 20.26 -2.74 10.82
CA PRO A 400 20.13 -1.29 10.95
C PRO A 400 19.74 -0.63 9.62
N PHE A 401 18.93 0.40 9.69
CA PHE A 401 18.59 1.20 8.53
C PHE A 401 19.83 1.93 8.00
N ARG A 402 20.02 1.88 6.69
CA ARG A 402 21.07 2.59 5.97
C ARG A 402 20.54 3.09 4.64
N GLY A 403 20.31 4.41 4.54
CA GLY A 403 19.91 5.07 3.29
C GLY A 403 21.11 5.39 2.39
N ASN A 404 20.93 5.36 1.07
CA ASN A 404 21.93 5.76 0.09
C ASN A 404 21.80 7.26 -0.22
N THR A 405 22.81 8.05 0.10
CA THR A 405 22.90 9.50 -0.14
C THR A 405 24.00 9.89 -1.12
N SER A 406 24.65 8.93 -1.79
CA SER A 406 25.70 9.21 -2.76
C SER A 406 25.19 10.02 -3.95
N ALA A 407 26.06 10.75 -4.62
CA ALA A 407 25.69 11.62 -5.75
C ALA A 407 25.19 10.83 -6.95
N GLU A 408 25.73 9.64 -7.17
CA GLU A 408 25.44 8.78 -8.33
C GLU A 408 24.70 7.49 -7.90
N ARG A 409 23.88 7.59 -6.84
CA ARG A 409 23.16 6.43 -6.29
C ARG A 409 22.19 5.83 -7.30
N GLN A 410 22.10 4.51 -7.29
CA GLN A 410 21.00 3.77 -7.87
C GLN A 410 19.89 3.63 -6.83
N LEU A 411 18.65 3.94 -7.18
CA LEU A 411 17.51 3.92 -6.23
C LEU A 411 17.03 2.51 -5.91
N ASP A 412 17.37 1.55 -6.74
CA ASP A 412 17.08 0.12 -6.61
C ASP A 412 18.25 -0.70 -6.01
N ASP A 413 19.34 -0.04 -5.60
CA ASP A 413 20.48 -0.71 -4.95
C ASP A 413 20.09 -1.35 -3.61
N VAL A 414 19.97 -2.66 -3.63
CA VAL A 414 19.58 -3.48 -2.47
C VAL A 414 20.67 -3.67 -1.43
N ALA A 415 21.87 -3.14 -1.65
CA ALA A 415 22.88 -3.03 -0.60
C ALA A 415 22.49 -1.98 0.47
N PHE A 416 21.58 -1.09 0.13
CA PHE A 416 21.00 -0.08 0.99
C PHE A 416 19.52 -0.36 1.25
N ASN A 417 18.92 0.37 2.21
CA ASN A 417 17.46 0.38 2.35
C ASN A 417 16.85 1.33 1.30
N ARG A 418 15.77 0.89 0.64
CA ARG A 418 15.06 1.63 -0.41
C ARG A 418 13.84 2.37 0.15
N LEU A 419 14.00 3.07 1.30
CA LEU A 419 12.94 3.81 1.96
C LEU A 419 13.26 5.31 1.84
N TRP A 420 12.36 6.06 1.18
CA TRP A 420 12.61 7.40 0.70
C TRP A 420 11.52 8.38 1.12
N GLU A 421 11.90 9.64 1.23
CA GLU A 421 10.98 10.76 1.37
C GLU A 421 11.19 11.77 0.22
N PHE A 422 10.08 12.45 -0.16
CA PHE A 422 10.13 13.59 -1.07
C PHE A 422 9.06 14.63 -0.71
N ASN A 423 9.46 15.89 -0.55
CA ASN A 423 8.57 17.06 -0.36
C ASN A 423 7.51 16.86 0.75
N ASN A 424 7.85 16.19 1.84
CA ASN A 424 6.95 16.01 2.98
C ASN A 424 7.04 17.21 3.93
N ARG A 425 5.88 17.61 4.48
CA ARG A 425 5.79 18.66 5.49
C ARG A 425 5.70 18.04 6.88
N TRP A 426 6.74 18.22 7.67
CA TRP A 426 6.76 17.84 9.08
C TRP A 426 6.17 18.97 9.92
N GLN A 427 5.10 18.68 10.65
CA GLN A 427 4.44 19.61 11.56
C GLN A 427 5.20 19.65 12.89
N PRO A 428 5.22 20.83 13.57
CA PRO A 428 5.86 20.98 14.88
C PRO A 428 5.10 20.20 15.96
#